data_369dd581e80f489283d2f86be74625d9
#
_entry.id   369dd581e80f489283d2f86be74625d9
#
_cell.length_a   1.000
_cell.length_b   1.000
_cell.length_c   1.000
_cell.angle_alpha   90.00
_cell.angle_beta   90.00
_cell.angle_gamma   90.00
#
_symmetry.space_group_name_H-M   'P 1'
#
loop_
_entity.id
_entity.type
_entity.pdbx_description
1 polymer ?
#
loop_
_entity_poly.entity_id
_entity_poly.type
_entity_poly.pdbx_seq_one_letter_code
_entity_poly.pdbx_strand_id
1 'polypeptide(L)'
;MQNGEEFQTPIPQLIEYGRSLFTANWTIQEGAGRPSSKGTGAPLSDATQPLVFPRAFNRISGPDANSCAGCHNQPYSGGGGDIVTNVFVLGQRFDFAEFDDPSRVRTKSSLDERGQRTNLETIGDSRMTVGMSGAGYIEMPARQMTADLQTIRNATPPGGVSQLVTKGVRFGAIARSAGGEWDVSRVEGLPAASLATRDPHVPPSLIVRPFHQAGRVVSIREFSNNAFNQHHGMQAEERFGAGKDPDGDGFVNELTRADLTAVTIFQATLPVPVEIVPKEPEVRKAADDGRRTFTAIGCENCHIPALPLDRRGWIFTEPNPYNPPTNLRPGDAPEVAVDLSGKNLPGPRLKPDSNGVVWVPAFTDLKLHNITSGPGDPNVEPLDMQEEPGSTGFYATNAKFLTRRLWGVGNTPPYFHHGQFTTMREAILAHCGEADESRLKFERLSAYGRDSVIEFLKTLQVLPRYSIPGKTVR
;
A
#
# COMPACT_ATOMS: atom_id res chain seq x y z
N MET A 1 -5.01 -20.45 14.16
CA MET A 1 -6.49 -20.49 14.42
C MET A 1 -7.14 -21.35 13.35
N GLN A 2 -8.12 -22.19 13.70
CA GLN A 2 -8.83 -22.97 12.70
C GLN A 2 -9.87 -22.09 11.99
N ASN A 3 -10.14 -22.38 10.71
CA ASN A 3 -11.17 -21.67 9.96
C ASN A 3 -12.55 -21.77 10.61
N GLY A 4 -13.20 -20.66 10.81
CA GLY A 4 -14.49 -20.52 11.48
C GLY A 4 -14.41 -20.07 12.94
N GLU A 5 -13.26 -20.22 13.60
CA GLU A 5 -13.06 -19.75 14.98
C GLU A 5 -13.02 -18.23 15.05
N GLU A 6 -12.55 -17.55 14.00
CA GLU A 6 -12.47 -16.09 13.91
C GLU A 6 -13.84 -15.40 14.09
N PHE A 7 -14.92 -16.08 13.70
CA PHE A 7 -16.28 -15.52 13.82
C PHE A 7 -16.87 -15.67 15.25
N GLN A 8 -16.27 -16.53 16.08
CA GLN A 8 -16.69 -16.77 17.45
C GLN A 8 -15.74 -16.10 18.45
N THR A 9 -14.57 -15.68 17.99
CA THR A 9 -13.55 -15.05 18.84
C THR A 9 -13.89 -13.58 19.10
N PRO A 10 -13.93 -13.14 20.36
CA PRO A 10 -14.12 -11.72 20.68
C PRO A 10 -13.05 -10.83 20.00
N ILE A 11 -13.48 -9.69 19.47
CA ILE A 11 -12.60 -8.77 18.71
C ILE A 11 -11.28 -8.45 19.42
N PRO A 12 -11.24 -8.16 20.75
CA PRO A 12 -9.96 -7.93 21.44
C PRO A 12 -9.01 -9.12 21.40
N GLN A 13 -9.53 -10.34 21.46
CA GLN A 13 -8.73 -11.57 21.38
C GLN A 13 -8.26 -11.83 19.94
N LEU A 14 -9.12 -11.56 18.96
CA LEU A 14 -8.77 -11.66 17.55
C LEU A 14 -7.66 -10.67 17.18
N ILE A 15 -7.72 -9.43 17.69
CA ILE A 15 -6.66 -8.42 17.54
C ILE A 15 -5.34 -8.91 18.15
N GLU A 16 -5.38 -9.46 19.36
CA GLU A 16 -4.16 -9.93 20.04
C GLU A 16 -3.55 -11.14 19.32
N TYR A 17 -4.39 -12.05 18.82
CA TYR A 17 -3.93 -13.16 18.01
C TYR A 17 -3.32 -12.68 16.69
N GLY A 18 -3.96 -11.74 15.98
CA GLY A 18 -3.41 -11.13 14.78
C GLY A 18 -2.09 -10.40 15.05
N ARG A 19 -1.96 -9.74 16.22
CA ARG A 19 -0.71 -9.14 16.66
C ARG A 19 0.38 -10.20 16.87
N SER A 20 0.05 -11.34 17.46
CA SER A 20 1.02 -12.43 17.67
C SER A 20 1.54 -12.96 16.35
N LEU A 21 0.68 -13.15 15.35
CA LEU A 21 1.08 -13.57 14.00
C LEU A 21 1.95 -12.51 13.30
N PHE A 22 1.61 -11.22 13.45
CA PHE A 22 2.39 -10.10 12.88
C PHE A 22 3.78 -9.98 13.48
N THR A 23 3.95 -10.36 14.76
CA THR A 23 5.22 -10.29 15.49
C THR A 23 5.97 -11.62 15.56
N ALA A 24 5.37 -12.71 15.09
CA ALA A 24 6.00 -14.01 15.04
C ALA A 24 7.26 -14.00 14.16
N ASN A 25 8.27 -14.74 14.59
CA ASN A 25 9.42 -15.07 13.75
C ASN A 25 9.13 -16.39 13.05
N TRP A 26 8.74 -16.32 11.81
CA TRP A 26 8.45 -17.45 10.97
C TRP A 26 9.73 -18.22 10.62
N THR A 27 9.68 -19.53 10.72
CA THR A 27 10.82 -20.42 10.46
C THR A 27 10.44 -21.50 9.42
N ILE A 28 11.42 -22.27 8.98
CA ILE A 28 11.19 -23.40 8.10
C ILE A 28 10.32 -24.49 8.75
N GLN A 29 10.11 -24.43 10.07
CA GLN A 29 9.26 -25.38 10.79
C GLN A 29 7.78 -25.07 10.65
N GLU A 30 7.45 -23.85 10.23
CA GLU A 30 6.09 -23.39 9.91
C GLU A 30 5.86 -23.25 8.39
N GLY A 31 6.83 -23.69 7.55
CA GLY A 31 6.76 -23.55 6.10
C GLY A 31 7.40 -22.26 5.56
N ALA A 32 8.08 -21.45 6.41
CA ALA A 32 8.69 -20.23 5.93
C ALA A 32 9.87 -20.50 4.99
N GLY A 33 9.82 -19.88 3.81
CA GLY A 33 10.84 -20.03 2.79
C GLY A 33 10.45 -21.07 1.74
N ARG A 34 11.42 -21.47 0.94
CA ARG A 34 11.24 -22.46 -0.12
C ARG A 34 12.52 -23.26 -0.23
N PRO A 35 12.62 -24.39 0.46
CA PRO A 35 13.85 -25.19 0.50
C PRO A 35 14.33 -25.60 -0.89
N SER A 36 13.42 -25.96 -1.77
CA SER A 36 13.72 -26.40 -3.14
C SER A 36 14.14 -25.25 -4.09
N SER A 37 13.93 -23.98 -3.71
CA SER A 37 14.27 -22.83 -4.53
C SER A 37 15.56 -22.12 -4.13
N LYS A 38 16.22 -22.58 -3.06
CA LYS A 38 17.51 -22.03 -2.65
C LYS A 38 18.64 -22.54 -3.53
N GLY A 39 18.94 -21.81 -4.58
CA GLY A 39 20.10 -22.04 -5.42
C GLY A 39 20.05 -23.26 -6.33
N THR A 40 18.89 -23.87 -6.52
CA THR A 40 18.68 -25.05 -7.36
C THR A 40 17.59 -24.88 -8.41
N GLY A 41 16.87 -23.75 -8.36
CA GLY A 41 15.80 -23.46 -9.31
C GLY A 41 16.38 -23.07 -10.67
N ALA A 42 15.77 -23.57 -11.74
CA ALA A 42 16.03 -23.01 -13.06
C ALA A 42 15.64 -21.52 -13.06
N PRO A 43 16.34 -20.68 -13.84
CA PRO A 43 15.99 -19.29 -13.98
C PRO A 43 14.50 -19.16 -14.29
N LEU A 44 13.77 -18.35 -13.53
CA LEU A 44 12.36 -18.04 -13.81
C LEU A 44 12.21 -16.96 -14.88
N SER A 45 13.31 -16.50 -15.42
CA SER A 45 13.43 -15.49 -16.47
C SER A 45 13.30 -16.04 -17.88
N ASP A 46 12.77 -17.25 -18.08
CA ASP A 46 12.47 -17.78 -19.40
C ASP A 46 11.25 -17.06 -19.97
N ALA A 47 11.48 -16.20 -20.95
CA ALA A 47 10.43 -15.42 -21.63
C ALA A 47 9.39 -16.31 -22.34
N THR A 48 9.72 -17.58 -22.63
CA THR A 48 8.77 -18.54 -23.21
C THR A 48 7.87 -19.20 -22.18
N GLN A 49 8.18 -19.03 -20.90
CA GLN A 49 7.43 -19.59 -19.76
C GLN A 49 7.12 -18.50 -18.73
N PRO A 50 6.13 -17.65 -19.00
CA PRO A 50 5.78 -16.56 -18.08
C PRO A 50 5.39 -17.11 -16.71
N LEU A 51 5.67 -16.33 -15.66
CA LEU A 51 5.27 -16.65 -14.31
C LEU A 51 3.74 -16.60 -14.19
N VAL A 52 3.11 -17.75 -14.06
CA VAL A 52 1.67 -17.90 -13.85
C VAL A 52 1.40 -18.40 -12.44
N PHE A 53 0.21 -18.10 -11.91
CA PHE A 53 -0.21 -18.64 -10.62
C PHE A 53 -0.05 -20.18 -10.55
N PRO A 54 0.45 -20.75 -9.44
CA PRO A 54 0.89 -20.08 -8.20
C PRO A 54 2.32 -19.53 -8.25
N ARG A 55 3.11 -19.83 -9.25
CA ARG A 55 4.53 -19.46 -9.35
C ARG A 55 4.75 -17.94 -9.37
N ALA A 56 3.79 -17.16 -9.85
CA ALA A 56 3.84 -15.70 -9.83
C ALA A 56 3.90 -15.11 -8.39
N PHE A 57 3.54 -15.88 -7.38
CA PHE A 57 3.63 -15.48 -5.97
C PHE A 57 4.85 -16.05 -5.25
N ASN A 58 5.46 -17.12 -5.77
CA ASN A 58 6.57 -17.77 -5.11
C ASN A 58 7.89 -17.05 -5.39
N ARG A 59 8.68 -16.84 -4.34
CA ARG A 59 10.07 -16.42 -4.49
C ARG A 59 10.94 -17.63 -4.78
N ILE A 60 11.95 -17.45 -5.64
CA ILE A 60 13.01 -18.44 -5.82
C ILE A 60 14.17 -18.25 -4.83
N SER A 61 14.35 -17.03 -4.31
CA SER A 61 15.28 -16.77 -3.20
C SER A 61 14.61 -17.09 -1.87
N GLY A 62 15.38 -17.37 -0.85
CA GLY A 62 14.88 -17.47 0.53
C GLY A 62 14.16 -16.19 0.97
N PRO A 63 13.46 -16.19 2.13
CA PRO A 63 12.78 -15.02 2.66
C PRO A 63 13.77 -13.89 2.93
N ASP A 64 13.35 -12.63 2.74
CA ASP A 64 14.14 -11.45 3.09
C ASP A 64 13.79 -10.90 4.47
N ALA A 65 12.71 -11.36 5.05
CA ALA A 65 12.31 -11.10 6.43
C ALA A 65 11.61 -12.32 7.01
N ASN A 66 11.74 -12.55 8.29
CA ASN A 66 11.06 -13.63 9.01
C ASN A 66 9.93 -13.13 9.93
N SER A 67 9.67 -11.83 9.95
CA SER A 67 8.62 -11.22 10.75
C SER A 67 8.14 -9.93 10.11
N CYS A 68 6.84 -9.67 10.12
CA CYS A 68 6.31 -8.36 9.70
C CYS A 68 6.86 -7.24 10.60
N ALA A 69 6.93 -7.48 11.91
CA ALA A 69 7.50 -6.55 12.87
C ALA A 69 9.03 -6.37 12.72
N GLY A 70 9.72 -7.21 11.97
CA GLY A 70 11.13 -7.01 11.63
C GLY A 70 11.37 -5.72 10.85
N CYS A 71 10.42 -5.35 9.98
CA CYS A 71 10.47 -4.09 9.23
C CYS A 71 9.48 -3.06 9.79
N HIS A 72 8.25 -3.43 10.14
CA HIS A 72 7.19 -2.54 10.62
C HIS A 72 7.20 -2.41 12.15
N ASN A 73 8.15 -1.66 12.71
CA ASN A 73 8.38 -1.60 14.16
C ASN A 73 8.56 -0.18 14.74
N GLN A 74 8.51 0.87 13.95
CA GLN A 74 8.75 2.24 14.42
C GLN A 74 7.45 3.07 14.44
N PRO A 75 7.05 3.58 15.59
CA PRO A 75 7.63 3.44 16.93
C PRO A 75 7.16 2.18 17.68
N TYR A 76 6.33 1.35 17.06
CA TYR A 76 5.80 0.09 17.60
C TYR A 76 5.44 -0.87 16.46
N SER A 77 5.17 -2.14 16.80
CA SER A 77 4.73 -3.15 15.81
C SER A 77 3.48 -2.71 15.04
N GLY A 78 3.59 -2.64 13.71
CA GLY A 78 2.60 -2.03 12.82
C GLY A 78 2.91 -0.57 12.48
N GLY A 79 3.98 0.01 13.00
CA GLY A 79 4.50 1.31 12.59
C GLY A 79 5.24 1.28 11.26
N GLY A 80 6.04 2.30 11.00
CA GLY A 80 6.97 2.35 9.88
C GLY A 80 8.29 1.63 10.17
N GLY A 81 9.29 1.89 9.38
CA GLY A 81 10.65 1.37 9.54
C GLY A 81 11.59 1.96 8.51
N ASP A 82 12.80 1.42 8.46
CA ASP A 82 13.86 1.88 7.58
C ASP A 82 13.64 1.50 6.11
N ILE A 83 14.57 1.91 5.26
CA ILE A 83 14.64 1.51 3.86
C ILE A 83 14.90 0.01 3.78
N VAL A 84 14.19 -0.64 2.87
CA VAL A 84 14.47 -2.01 2.47
C VAL A 84 14.74 -2.07 0.98
N THR A 85 15.66 -2.91 0.55
CA THR A 85 15.86 -3.22 -0.85
C THR A 85 15.00 -4.42 -1.21
N ASN A 86 13.91 -4.16 -1.90
CA ASN A 86 12.99 -5.22 -2.29
C ASN A 86 13.47 -5.91 -3.57
N VAL A 87 13.96 -7.12 -3.44
CA VAL A 87 14.42 -7.94 -4.59
C VAL A 87 13.48 -9.09 -4.92
N PHE A 88 12.36 -9.25 -4.19
CA PHE A 88 11.51 -10.43 -4.36
C PHE A 88 10.93 -10.55 -5.77
N VAL A 89 10.52 -9.46 -6.39
CA VAL A 89 9.97 -9.45 -7.75
C VAL A 89 11.00 -9.95 -8.75
N LEU A 90 12.20 -9.46 -8.62
CA LEU A 90 13.32 -9.81 -9.48
C LEU A 90 13.87 -11.18 -9.12
N GLY A 91 13.82 -11.53 -7.83
CA GLY A 91 14.16 -12.87 -7.36
C GLY A 91 13.28 -13.99 -7.90
N GLN A 92 12.10 -13.69 -8.40
CA GLN A 92 11.25 -14.63 -9.14
C GLN A 92 11.69 -14.78 -10.60
N ARG A 93 12.53 -13.91 -11.11
CA ARG A 93 12.95 -13.81 -12.50
C ARG A 93 14.38 -14.31 -12.73
N PHE A 94 15.18 -14.42 -11.67
CA PHE A 94 16.58 -14.86 -11.74
C PHE A 94 16.84 -16.04 -10.83
N ASP A 95 17.75 -16.88 -11.24
CA ASP A 95 18.42 -17.82 -10.34
C ASP A 95 19.55 -17.08 -9.62
N PHE A 96 19.35 -16.80 -8.33
CA PHE A 96 20.38 -16.14 -7.52
C PHE A 96 21.65 -16.99 -7.32
N ALA A 97 21.62 -18.29 -7.61
CA ALA A 97 22.83 -19.12 -7.59
C ALA A 97 23.78 -18.75 -8.74
N GLU A 98 23.23 -18.33 -9.88
CA GLU A 98 24.00 -17.87 -11.05
C GLU A 98 24.38 -16.39 -10.96
N PHE A 99 23.99 -15.72 -9.90
CA PHE A 99 24.22 -14.29 -9.68
C PHE A 99 25.67 -14.05 -9.26
N ASP A 100 26.60 -14.39 -10.15
CA ASP A 100 28.03 -14.31 -9.90
C ASP A 100 28.74 -13.51 -11.00
N ASP A 101 29.40 -12.44 -10.59
CA ASP A 101 30.29 -11.68 -11.47
C ASP A 101 31.74 -11.94 -11.06
N PRO A 102 32.47 -12.75 -11.83
CA PRO A 102 33.85 -13.09 -11.50
C PRO A 102 34.79 -11.88 -11.50
N SER A 103 34.38 -10.77 -12.11
CA SER A 103 35.15 -9.53 -12.15
C SER A 103 34.95 -8.63 -10.91
N ARG A 104 33.95 -8.92 -10.06
CA ARG A 104 33.57 -8.08 -8.93
C ARG A 104 33.35 -8.88 -7.67
N VAL A 105 34.16 -8.63 -6.68
CA VAL A 105 34.13 -9.31 -5.36
C VAL A 105 32.87 -9.02 -4.55
N ARG A 106 32.08 -7.99 -4.90
CA ARG A 106 31.00 -7.47 -4.04
C ARG A 106 29.60 -7.75 -4.53
N THR A 107 29.38 -7.98 -5.81
CA THR A 107 28.05 -8.12 -6.38
C THR A 107 27.96 -9.35 -7.23
N LYS A 108 27.01 -10.21 -6.90
CA LYS A 108 26.61 -11.28 -7.81
C LYS A 108 25.83 -10.71 -8.99
N SER A 109 25.94 -11.31 -10.14
CA SER A 109 25.25 -10.88 -11.36
C SER A 109 24.73 -12.05 -12.17
N SER A 110 23.66 -11.82 -12.93
CA SER A 110 23.09 -12.79 -13.88
C SER A 110 22.55 -12.05 -15.11
N LEU A 111 22.03 -12.78 -16.07
CA LEU A 111 21.32 -12.20 -17.23
C LEU A 111 19.83 -12.11 -16.89
N ASP A 112 19.23 -10.96 -17.21
CA ASP A 112 17.79 -10.78 -17.13
C ASP A 112 17.07 -11.38 -18.35
N GLU A 113 15.74 -11.29 -18.41
CA GLU A 113 14.93 -11.84 -19.53
C GLU A 113 15.24 -11.15 -20.87
N ARG A 114 15.93 -10.04 -20.83
CA ARG A 114 16.37 -9.30 -22.02
C ARG A 114 17.79 -9.67 -22.42
N GLY A 115 18.41 -10.61 -21.72
CA GLY A 115 19.80 -11.02 -21.93
C GLY A 115 20.81 -9.96 -21.48
N GLN A 116 20.42 -9.01 -20.66
CA GLN A 116 21.31 -7.97 -20.15
C GLN A 116 21.88 -8.39 -18.78
N ARG A 117 23.17 -8.19 -18.60
CA ARG A 117 23.80 -8.48 -17.30
C ARG A 117 23.30 -7.50 -16.25
N THR A 118 22.73 -8.03 -15.20
CA THR A 118 22.24 -7.28 -14.04
C THR A 118 22.86 -7.80 -12.75
N ASN A 119 22.86 -7.01 -11.72
CA ASN A 119 23.29 -7.36 -10.38
C ASN A 119 22.31 -6.80 -9.33
N LEU A 120 22.51 -7.10 -8.05
CA LEU A 120 21.63 -6.62 -6.99
C LEU A 120 21.56 -5.08 -6.89
N GLU A 121 22.60 -4.40 -7.29
CA GLU A 121 22.64 -2.93 -7.32
C GLU A 121 21.72 -2.35 -8.40
N THR A 122 21.64 -3.01 -9.56
CA THR A 122 20.86 -2.52 -10.71
C THR A 122 19.41 -3.01 -10.72
N ILE A 123 19.10 -4.09 -9.99
CA ILE A 123 17.75 -4.67 -9.93
C ILE A 123 17.08 -4.50 -8.57
N GLY A 124 17.84 -4.09 -7.55
CA GLY A 124 17.29 -3.81 -6.24
C GLY A 124 16.38 -2.60 -6.30
N ASP A 125 15.18 -2.75 -5.78
CA ASP A 125 14.19 -1.69 -5.74
C ASP A 125 14.04 -1.19 -4.31
N SER A 126 14.58 0.00 -4.05
CA SER A 126 14.53 0.61 -2.73
C SER A 126 13.11 0.98 -2.37
N ARG A 127 12.68 0.59 -1.17
CA ARG A 127 11.36 0.85 -0.63
C ARG A 127 11.45 1.41 0.77
N MET A 128 10.63 2.40 1.04
CA MET A 128 10.39 2.80 2.41
C MET A 128 9.40 1.84 3.07
N THR A 129 9.71 1.41 4.29
CA THR A 129 8.77 0.65 5.12
C THR A 129 7.64 1.56 5.60
N VAL A 130 6.48 1.43 4.96
CA VAL A 130 5.31 2.31 5.18
C VAL A 130 4.66 2.02 6.52
N GLY A 131 4.52 3.03 7.39
CA GLY A 131 3.75 2.90 8.63
C GLY A 131 2.30 2.47 8.36
N MET A 132 1.78 1.55 9.17
CA MET A 132 0.43 1.00 9.01
C MET A 132 -0.59 1.67 9.92
N SER A 133 -0.17 2.62 10.77
CA SER A 133 -1.06 3.38 11.66
C SER A 133 -2.26 3.94 10.90
N GLY A 134 -3.47 3.64 11.39
CA GLY A 134 -4.71 4.06 10.76
C GLY A 134 -5.08 3.36 9.45
N ALA A 135 -4.46 2.22 9.11
CA ALA A 135 -4.68 1.54 7.82
C ALA A 135 -6.18 1.23 7.55
N GLY A 136 -6.95 0.82 8.57
CA GLY A 136 -8.38 0.61 8.40
C GLY A 136 -9.13 1.87 7.97
N TYR A 137 -8.76 3.03 8.53
CA TYR A 137 -9.35 4.32 8.11
C TYR A 137 -8.86 4.80 6.74
N ILE A 138 -7.83 4.21 6.16
CA ILE A 138 -7.42 4.45 4.77
C ILE A 138 -8.18 3.55 3.81
N GLU A 139 -8.41 2.31 4.18
CA GLU A 139 -9.15 1.37 3.35
C GLU A 139 -10.63 1.76 3.20
N MET A 140 -11.25 2.23 4.27
CA MET A 140 -12.69 2.54 4.25
C MET A 140 -13.09 3.69 3.31
N PRO A 141 -12.38 4.84 3.22
CA PRO A 141 -12.65 5.83 2.18
C PRO A 141 -12.49 5.27 0.77
N ALA A 142 -11.47 4.45 0.51
CA ALA A 142 -11.28 3.84 -0.80
C ALA A 142 -12.45 2.92 -1.19
N ARG A 143 -12.99 2.15 -0.23
CA ARG A 143 -14.20 1.33 -0.45
C ARG A 143 -15.42 2.19 -0.80
N GLN A 144 -15.67 3.27 -0.05
CA GLN A 144 -16.78 4.18 -0.34
C GLN A 144 -16.60 4.89 -1.68
N MET A 145 -15.40 5.41 -1.96
CA MET A 145 -15.07 6.03 -3.25
C MET A 145 -15.30 5.06 -4.41
N THR A 146 -14.87 3.81 -4.27
CA THR A 146 -15.11 2.76 -5.26
C THR A 146 -16.61 2.56 -5.51
N ALA A 147 -17.41 2.43 -4.46
CA ALA A 147 -18.87 2.27 -4.58
C ALA A 147 -19.53 3.46 -5.27
N ASP A 148 -19.12 4.68 -4.90
CA ASP A 148 -19.62 5.92 -5.51
C ASP A 148 -19.26 5.99 -7.02
N LEU A 149 -17.99 5.72 -7.38
CA LEU A 149 -17.53 5.71 -8.78
C LEU A 149 -18.26 4.65 -9.60
N GLN A 150 -18.47 3.45 -9.07
CA GLN A 150 -19.24 2.40 -9.71
C GLN A 150 -20.71 2.78 -9.88
N THR A 151 -21.29 3.49 -8.92
CA THR A 151 -22.66 4.02 -9.02
C THR A 151 -22.78 5.03 -10.16
N ILE A 152 -21.84 5.98 -10.27
CA ILE A 152 -21.78 6.96 -11.36
C ILE A 152 -21.61 6.25 -12.71
N ARG A 153 -20.66 5.31 -12.80
CA ARG A 153 -20.45 4.50 -14.01
C ARG A 153 -21.73 3.78 -14.44
N ASN A 154 -22.38 3.09 -13.52
CA ASN A 154 -23.58 2.31 -13.81
C ASN A 154 -24.76 3.19 -14.24
N ALA A 155 -24.80 4.43 -13.79
CA ALA A 155 -25.82 5.41 -14.19
C ALA A 155 -25.50 6.10 -15.52
N THR A 156 -24.31 5.90 -16.12
CA THR A 156 -23.94 6.52 -17.40
C THR A 156 -24.67 5.84 -18.56
N PRO A 157 -25.58 6.54 -19.25
CA PRO A 157 -26.36 5.95 -20.34
C PRO A 157 -25.49 5.75 -21.60
N PRO A 158 -25.90 4.87 -22.53
CA PRO A 158 -25.28 4.83 -23.86
C PRO A 158 -25.33 6.20 -24.53
N GLY A 159 -24.21 6.60 -25.15
CA GLY A 159 -23.99 7.95 -25.72
C GLY A 159 -23.67 9.02 -24.67
N GLY A 160 -23.59 8.67 -23.37
CA GLY A 160 -23.40 9.61 -22.27
C GLY A 160 -21.96 9.74 -21.80
N VAL A 161 -21.72 10.83 -21.04
CA VAL A 161 -20.48 11.12 -20.34
C VAL A 161 -20.83 11.51 -18.92
N SER A 162 -20.15 10.93 -17.93
CA SER A 162 -20.31 11.27 -16.51
C SER A 162 -19.00 11.67 -15.87
N GLN A 163 -19.05 12.73 -15.04
CA GLN A 163 -17.92 13.14 -14.23
C GLN A 163 -17.77 12.19 -13.05
N LEU A 164 -16.58 11.69 -12.84
CA LEU A 164 -16.24 10.81 -11.71
C LEU A 164 -15.80 11.66 -10.52
N VAL A 165 -16.71 11.93 -9.61
CA VAL A 165 -16.44 12.74 -8.41
C VAL A 165 -17.00 12.04 -7.18
N THR A 166 -16.18 11.85 -6.16
CA THR A 166 -16.57 11.29 -4.87
C THR A 166 -15.76 11.94 -3.74
N LYS A 167 -16.40 12.22 -2.60
CA LYS A 167 -15.76 12.83 -1.42
C LYS A 167 -14.93 14.10 -1.71
N GLY A 168 -15.34 14.88 -2.72
CA GLY A 168 -14.60 16.05 -3.17
C GLY A 168 -13.43 15.78 -4.10
N VAL A 169 -13.07 14.52 -4.32
CA VAL A 169 -11.98 14.09 -5.22
C VAL A 169 -12.52 13.86 -6.64
N ARG A 170 -11.79 14.37 -7.63
CA ARG A 170 -12.13 14.22 -9.05
C ARG A 170 -11.24 13.15 -9.69
N PHE A 171 -11.87 12.19 -10.38
CA PHE A 171 -11.22 11.12 -11.13
C PHE A 171 -11.42 11.27 -12.65
N GLY A 172 -11.59 12.51 -13.14
CA GLY A 172 -11.86 12.79 -14.54
C GLY A 172 -13.28 12.40 -14.96
N ALA A 173 -13.43 11.80 -16.13
CA ALA A 173 -14.74 11.46 -16.72
C ALA A 173 -14.70 10.07 -17.35
N ILE A 174 -15.85 9.37 -17.29
CA ILE A 174 -16.09 8.13 -18.02
C ILE A 174 -17.14 8.37 -19.10
N ALA A 175 -16.95 7.78 -20.28
CA ALA A 175 -17.93 7.84 -21.34
C ALA A 175 -18.43 6.45 -21.74
N ARG A 176 -19.63 6.40 -22.32
CA ARG A 176 -20.19 5.20 -22.90
C ARG A 176 -20.68 5.53 -24.31
N SER A 177 -20.17 4.82 -25.33
CA SER A 177 -20.58 5.03 -26.71
C SER A 177 -22.08 4.71 -26.91
N ALA A 178 -22.69 5.17 -28.02
CA ALA A 178 -24.05 4.78 -28.36
C ALA A 178 -24.19 3.26 -28.54
N GLY A 179 -23.11 2.57 -28.95
CA GLY A 179 -23.05 1.11 -29.05
C GLY A 179 -22.87 0.40 -27.70
N GLY A 180 -22.66 1.14 -26.61
CA GLY A 180 -22.52 0.59 -25.26
C GLY A 180 -21.09 0.34 -24.80
N GLU A 181 -20.07 0.69 -25.59
CA GLU A 181 -18.65 0.52 -25.28
C GLU A 181 -18.18 1.59 -24.29
N TRP A 182 -17.32 1.21 -23.35
CA TRP A 182 -16.76 2.11 -22.34
C TRP A 182 -15.48 2.78 -22.82
N ASP A 183 -15.40 4.09 -22.63
CA ASP A 183 -14.19 4.90 -22.84
C ASP A 183 -13.69 5.45 -21.51
N VAL A 184 -12.51 4.99 -21.13
CA VAL A 184 -11.81 5.36 -19.89
C VAL A 184 -10.62 6.32 -20.13
N SER A 185 -10.44 6.81 -21.34
CA SER A 185 -9.29 7.64 -21.74
C SER A 185 -9.18 8.95 -20.96
N ARG A 186 -10.28 9.41 -20.36
CA ARG A 186 -10.36 10.62 -19.52
C ARG A 186 -10.52 10.30 -18.04
N VAL A 187 -10.35 9.04 -17.64
CA VAL A 187 -10.30 8.67 -16.23
C VAL A 187 -8.90 8.90 -15.69
N GLU A 188 -8.80 9.54 -14.55
CA GLU A 188 -7.54 9.97 -13.93
C GLU A 188 -7.34 9.34 -12.57
N GLY A 189 -6.07 9.13 -12.18
CA GLY A 189 -5.69 8.76 -10.83
C GLY A 189 -6.04 7.33 -10.40
N LEU A 190 -6.54 6.49 -11.31
CA LEU A 190 -6.75 5.06 -11.06
C LEU A 190 -5.68 4.23 -11.78
N PRO A 191 -5.25 3.10 -11.20
CA PRO A 191 -4.29 2.21 -11.84
C PRO A 191 -4.87 1.47 -13.04
N ALA A 192 -4.02 1.06 -13.97
CA ALA A 192 -4.41 0.34 -15.19
C ALA A 192 -5.33 -0.86 -14.91
N ALA A 193 -5.04 -1.64 -13.87
CA ALA A 193 -5.87 -2.78 -13.47
C ALA A 193 -7.30 -2.42 -13.04
N SER A 194 -7.59 -1.17 -12.70
CA SER A 194 -8.94 -0.68 -12.38
C SER A 194 -9.69 -0.16 -13.61
N LEU A 195 -8.97 0.08 -14.71
CA LEU A 195 -9.50 0.59 -15.98
C LEU A 195 -9.61 -0.49 -17.06
N ALA A 196 -8.74 -1.50 -16.99
CA ALA A 196 -8.70 -2.59 -17.95
C ALA A 196 -10.00 -3.40 -17.97
N THR A 197 -10.47 -3.72 -19.17
CA THR A 197 -11.62 -4.60 -19.41
C THR A 197 -11.24 -5.65 -20.44
N ARG A 198 -11.83 -6.84 -20.34
CA ARG A 198 -11.63 -7.93 -21.32
C ARG A 198 -12.35 -7.65 -22.64
N ASP A 199 -13.39 -6.84 -22.61
CA ASP A 199 -14.25 -6.48 -23.72
C ASP A 199 -14.69 -5.03 -23.53
N PRO A 200 -14.75 -4.20 -24.58
CA PRO A 200 -15.16 -2.80 -24.47
C PRO A 200 -16.59 -2.59 -23.87
N HIS A 201 -17.46 -3.58 -23.95
CA HIS A 201 -18.81 -3.53 -23.36
C HIS A 201 -18.84 -3.91 -21.87
N VAL A 202 -17.77 -4.52 -21.35
CA VAL A 202 -17.65 -4.82 -19.92
C VAL A 202 -17.23 -3.54 -19.17
N PRO A 203 -18.00 -3.13 -18.15
CA PRO A 203 -17.65 -1.93 -17.42
C PRO A 203 -16.32 -2.07 -16.65
N PRO A 204 -15.45 -1.04 -16.67
CA PRO A 204 -14.22 -1.04 -15.88
C PRO A 204 -14.55 -1.11 -14.38
N SER A 205 -13.68 -1.70 -13.60
CA SER A 205 -13.94 -1.90 -12.16
C SER A 205 -13.97 -0.59 -11.36
N LEU A 206 -13.20 0.41 -11.77
CA LEU A 206 -13.01 1.71 -11.09
C LEU A 206 -12.65 1.57 -9.61
N ILE A 207 -11.97 0.48 -9.23
CA ILE A 207 -11.56 0.24 -7.85
C ILE A 207 -10.45 1.21 -7.46
N VAL A 208 -10.68 1.98 -6.39
CA VAL A 208 -9.65 2.79 -5.74
C VAL A 208 -8.78 1.84 -4.91
N ARG A 209 -7.48 1.83 -5.17
CA ARG A 209 -6.51 0.93 -4.53
C ARG A 209 -5.61 1.72 -3.58
N PRO A 210 -5.88 1.71 -2.26
CA PRO A 210 -5.25 2.64 -1.33
C PRO A 210 -3.87 2.21 -0.81
N PHE A 211 -3.37 1.04 -1.22
CA PHE A 211 -2.14 0.47 -0.69
C PHE A 211 -1.11 0.20 -1.78
N HIS A 212 0.15 0.08 -1.35
CA HIS A 212 1.34 0.07 -2.18
C HIS A 212 1.59 1.44 -2.85
N GLN A 213 2.86 1.87 -3.03
CA GLN A 213 3.16 3.21 -3.58
C GLN A 213 2.65 3.42 -5.01
N ALA A 214 2.48 2.35 -5.78
CA ALA A 214 1.90 2.38 -7.12
C ALA A 214 0.38 2.08 -7.16
N GLY A 215 -0.32 2.09 -6.01
CA GLY A 215 -1.77 1.84 -5.96
C GLY A 215 -2.17 0.47 -6.51
N ARG A 216 -1.43 -0.60 -6.17
CA ARG A 216 -1.69 -1.95 -6.69
C ARG A 216 -2.65 -2.77 -5.85
N VAL A 217 -2.74 -2.49 -4.55
CA VAL A 217 -3.36 -3.36 -3.57
C VAL A 217 -4.66 -2.74 -3.05
N VAL A 218 -5.72 -3.54 -3.05
CA VAL A 218 -7.09 -3.11 -2.73
C VAL A 218 -7.34 -3.09 -1.23
N SER A 219 -6.79 -4.06 -0.49
CA SER A 219 -7.14 -4.29 0.91
C SER A 219 -5.93 -4.68 1.75
N ILE A 220 -6.08 -4.51 3.07
CA ILE A 220 -5.09 -4.99 4.05
C ILE A 220 -4.92 -6.51 3.92
N ARG A 221 -6.00 -7.26 3.66
CA ARG A 221 -5.94 -8.71 3.46
C ARG A 221 -5.09 -9.09 2.25
N GLU A 222 -5.34 -8.45 1.10
CA GLU A 222 -4.54 -8.67 -0.10
C GLU A 222 -3.07 -8.36 0.15
N PHE A 223 -2.79 -7.24 0.86
CA PHE A 223 -1.42 -6.86 1.20
C PHE A 223 -0.77 -7.90 2.11
N SER A 224 -1.48 -8.37 3.13
CA SER A 224 -0.97 -9.38 4.07
C SER A 224 -0.65 -10.70 3.37
N ASN A 225 -1.54 -11.19 2.50
CA ASN A 225 -1.29 -12.36 1.66
C ASN A 225 -0.03 -12.21 0.81
N ASN A 226 0.12 -11.05 0.17
CA ASN A 226 1.30 -10.74 -0.63
C ASN A 226 2.56 -10.76 0.25
N ALA A 227 2.52 -10.06 1.39
CA ALA A 227 3.68 -9.91 2.27
C ALA A 227 4.13 -11.24 2.87
N PHE A 228 3.20 -12.06 3.36
CA PHE A 228 3.53 -13.39 3.89
C PHE A 228 4.23 -14.25 2.84
N ASN A 229 3.73 -14.28 1.63
CA ASN A 229 4.38 -15.04 0.56
C ASN A 229 5.68 -14.41 0.09
N GLN A 230 5.68 -13.10 -0.16
CA GLN A 230 6.82 -12.41 -0.77
C GLN A 230 7.99 -12.23 0.18
N HIS A 231 7.75 -11.95 1.46
CA HIS A 231 8.80 -11.69 2.44
C HIS A 231 9.15 -12.91 3.29
N HIS A 232 8.17 -13.73 3.64
CA HIS A 232 8.39 -14.88 4.53
C HIS A 232 8.39 -16.23 3.80
N GLY A 233 7.90 -16.27 2.56
CA GLY A 233 7.75 -17.50 1.80
C GLY A 233 6.57 -18.36 2.25
N MET A 234 5.66 -17.83 3.06
CA MET A 234 4.48 -18.53 3.56
C MET A 234 3.37 -18.64 2.52
N GLN A 235 2.69 -19.75 2.46
CA GLN A 235 1.60 -20.04 1.53
C GLN A 235 0.25 -20.11 2.22
N ALA A 236 -0.58 -19.07 2.00
CA ALA A 236 -1.92 -19.05 2.55
C ALA A 236 -2.87 -19.97 1.78
N GLU A 237 -3.68 -20.75 2.50
CA GLU A 237 -4.62 -21.71 1.89
C GLU A 237 -5.62 -21.06 0.94
N GLU A 238 -6.02 -19.80 1.18
CA GLU A 238 -6.98 -19.11 0.32
C GLU A 238 -6.45 -18.79 -1.08
N ARG A 239 -5.12 -18.71 -1.23
CA ARG A 239 -4.46 -18.48 -2.52
C ARG A 239 -3.96 -19.73 -3.17
N PHE A 240 -3.41 -20.63 -2.39
CA PHE A 240 -2.73 -21.81 -2.90
C PHE A 240 -3.59 -23.07 -2.83
N GLY A 241 -4.71 -23.00 -2.10
CA GLY A 241 -5.66 -24.10 -1.93
C GLY A 241 -5.44 -24.87 -0.62
N ALA A 242 -6.54 -25.21 0.06
CA ALA A 242 -6.50 -26.01 1.28
C ALA A 242 -5.90 -27.41 1.01
N GLY A 243 -4.98 -27.84 1.87
CA GLY A 243 -4.28 -29.13 1.74
C GLY A 243 -3.31 -29.21 0.57
N LYS A 244 -2.87 -28.09 0.02
CA LYS A 244 -1.87 -28.02 -1.05
C LYS A 244 -0.52 -27.59 -0.49
N ASP A 245 0.52 -28.14 -1.08
CA ASP A 245 1.93 -27.82 -0.84
C ASP A 245 2.57 -27.52 -2.21
N PRO A 246 2.38 -26.29 -2.76
CA PRO A 246 2.88 -25.95 -4.10
C PRO A 246 4.40 -25.78 -4.17
N ASP A 247 5.08 -25.46 -3.08
CA ASP A 247 6.54 -25.29 -3.07
C ASP A 247 7.30 -26.54 -2.62
N GLY A 248 6.58 -27.59 -2.19
CA GLY A 248 7.15 -28.92 -1.94
C GLY A 248 8.00 -28.99 -0.67
N ASP A 249 7.72 -28.15 0.32
CA ASP A 249 8.48 -28.11 1.57
C ASP A 249 7.99 -29.09 2.65
N GLY A 250 6.84 -29.74 2.40
CA GLY A 250 6.21 -30.71 3.30
C GLY A 250 5.14 -30.11 4.22
N PHE A 251 4.90 -28.80 4.17
CA PHE A 251 3.85 -28.12 4.93
C PHE A 251 2.64 -27.83 4.05
N VAL A 252 1.45 -27.90 4.65
CA VAL A 252 0.18 -27.52 4.01
C VAL A 252 -0.57 -26.58 4.93
N ASN A 253 -1.38 -25.69 4.37
CA ASN A 253 -2.16 -24.72 5.14
C ASN A 253 -1.29 -23.90 6.11
N GLU A 254 -0.13 -23.48 5.69
CA GLU A 254 0.83 -22.72 6.51
C GLU A 254 0.18 -21.49 7.17
N LEU A 255 -0.76 -20.87 6.45
CA LEU A 255 -1.65 -19.83 6.98
C LEU A 255 -3.09 -20.14 6.61
N THR A 256 -3.94 -20.25 7.63
CA THR A 256 -5.38 -20.43 7.43
C THR A 256 -6.07 -19.12 7.03
N ARG A 257 -7.30 -19.21 6.54
CA ARG A 257 -8.12 -18.01 6.30
C ARG A 257 -8.39 -17.22 7.57
N ALA A 258 -8.54 -17.92 8.71
CA ALA A 258 -8.72 -17.32 10.02
C ALA A 258 -7.49 -16.54 10.47
N ASP A 259 -6.27 -17.04 10.20
CA ASP A 259 -5.03 -16.33 10.50
C ASP A 259 -4.94 -15.01 9.72
N LEU A 260 -5.27 -15.05 8.43
CA LEU A 260 -5.29 -13.82 7.61
C LEU A 260 -6.37 -12.85 8.06
N THR A 261 -7.53 -13.32 8.48
CA THR A 261 -8.58 -12.47 9.08
C THR A 261 -8.05 -11.79 10.34
N ALA A 262 -7.42 -12.53 11.24
CA ALA A 262 -6.88 -11.97 12.49
C ALA A 262 -5.79 -10.92 12.24
N VAL A 263 -4.83 -11.19 11.34
CA VAL A 263 -3.78 -10.23 10.97
C VAL A 263 -4.38 -8.98 10.30
N THR A 264 -5.39 -9.14 9.45
CA THR A 264 -6.10 -8.03 8.81
C THR A 264 -6.80 -7.15 9.85
N ILE A 265 -7.53 -7.76 10.80
CA ILE A 265 -8.22 -7.04 11.87
C ILE A 265 -7.22 -6.33 12.80
N PHE A 266 -6.09 -6.96 13.14
CA PHE A 266 -5.02 -6.28 13.88
C PHE A 266 -4.54 -5.02 13.17
N GLN A 267 -4.19 -5.11 11.90
CA GLN A 267 -3.70 -3.97 11.12
C GLN A 267 -4.77 -2.89 10.93
N ALA A 268 -6.02 -3.28 10.66
CA ALA A 268 -7.14 -2.35 10.49
C ALA A 268 -7.43 -1.56 11.78
N THR A 269 -7.14 -2.14 12.93
CA THR A 269 -7.40 -1.55 14.26
C THR A 269 -6.19 -0.84 14.85
N LEU A 270 -5.09 -0.69 14.13
CA LEU A 270 -3.95 0.12 14.58
C LEU A 270 -4.38 1.57 14.83
N PRO A 271 -3.81 2.22 15.86
CA PRO A 271 -4.12 3.61 16.20
C PRO A 271 -3.87 4.57 15.03
N VAL A 272 -4.59 5.68 15.00
CA VAL A 272 -4.34 6.74 14.02
C VAL A 272 -3.21 7.67 14.47
N PRO A 273 -2.43 8.24 13.54
CA PRO A 273 -1.56 9.38 13.84
C PRO A 273 -2.38 10.58 14.32
N VAL A 274 -1.71 11.50 14.99
CA VAL A 274 -2.32 12.70 15.57
C VAL A 274 -1.57 13.95 15.16
N GLU A 275 -2.23 15.09 15.25
CA GLU A 275 -1.57 16.38 15.16
C GLU A 275 -1.16 16.85 16.55
N ILE A 276 0.14 17.13 16.74
CA ILE A 276 0.70 17.63 17.99
C ILE A 276 0.88 19.14 17.88
N VAL A 277 0.09 19.88 18.63
CA VAL A 277 0.23 21.33 18.68
C VAL A 277 1.48 21.70 19.51
N PRO A 278 2.46 22.42 18.93
CA PRO A 278 3.65 22.87 19.66
C PRO A 278 3.32 23.72 20.88
N LYS A 279 4.06 23.56 21.96
CA LYS A 279 3.86 24.34 23.19
C LYS A 279 4.45 25.73 23.10
N GLU A 280 5.59 25.85 22.46
CA GLU A 280 6.33 27.10 22.27
C GLU A 280 5.55 28.01 21.31
N PRO A 281 5.21 29.25 21.71
CA PRO A 281 4.33 30.13 20.90
C PRO A 281 4.89 30.42 19.50
N GLU A 282 6.19 30.56 19.36
CA GLU A 282 6.85 30.85 18.08
C GLU A 282 6.82 29.65 17.14
N VAL A 283 7.06 28.44 17.67
CA VAL A 283 6.97 27.20 16.89
C VAL A 283 5.52 26.94 16.46
N ARG A 284 4.55 27.19 17.37
CA ARG A 284 3.13 27.09 17.03
C ARG A 284 2.77 28.06 15.91
N LYS A 285 3.20 29.32 16.04
CA LYS A 285 2.97 30.33 14.99
C LYS A 285 3.57 29.87 13.65
N ALA A 286 4.80 29.34 13.65
CA ALA A 286 5.43 28.82 12.45
C ALA A 286 4.64 27.65 11.85
N ALA A 287 4.17 26.71 12.66
CA ALA A 287 3.33 25.60 12.19
C ALA A 287 2.00 26.08 11.58
N ASP A 288 1.34 27.08 12.22
CA ASP A 288 0.10 27.66 11.71
C ASP A 288 0.33 28.42 10.38
N ASP A 289 1.43 29.20 10.30
CA ASP A 289 1.85 29.86 9.05
C ASP A 289 2.16 28.83 7.97
N GLY A 290 2.83 27.74 8.35
CA GLY A 290 3.16 26.64 7.47
C GLY A 290 1.93 25.94 6.89
N ARG A 291 0.91 25.69 7.70
CA ARG A 291 -0.37 25.14 7.22
C ARG A 291 -1.01 26.05 6.17
N ARG A 292 -1.10 27.36 6.47
CA ARG A 292 -1.65 28.33 5.50
C ARG A 292 -0.83 28.38 4.21
N THR A 293 0.50 28.31 4.33
CA THR A 293 1.42 28.28 3.18
C THR A 293 1.25 26.99 2.37
N PHE A 294 1.13 25.83 3.02
CA PHE A 294 0.90 24.53 2.39
C PHE A 294 -0.35 24.57 1.50
N THR A 295 -1.45 25.14 1.99
CA THR A 295 -2.67 25.40 1.20
C THR A 295 -2.41 26.38 0.06
N ALA A 296 -1.78 27.52 0.35
CA ALA A 296 -1.59 28.60 -0.62
C ALA A 296 -0.69 28.22 -1.81
N ILE A 297 0.29 27.36 -1.61
CA ILE A 297 1.17 26.87 -2.68
C ILE A 297 0.59 25.67 -3.44
N GLY A 298 -0.56 25.14 -3.01
CA GLY A 298 -1.32 24.11 -3.74
C GLY A 298 -1.00 22.66 -3.38
N CYS A 299 -0.28 22.40 -2.28
CA CYS A 299 -0.03 21.02 -1.83
C CYS A 299 -1.33 20.25 -1.53
N GLU A 300 -2.39 20.95 -1.11
CA GLU A 300 -3.71 20.37 -0.83
C GLU A 300 -4.45 19.89 -2.09
N ASN A 301 -3.98 20.19 -3.30
CA ASN A 301 -4.60 19.68 -4.53
C ASN A 301 -4.53 18.15 -4.63
N CYS A 302 -3.48 17.55 -4.07
CA CYS A 302 -3.29 16.11 -3.95
C CYS A 302 -3.38 15.66 -2.48
N HIS A 303 -2.72 16.37 -1.57
CA HIS A 303 -2.73 16.08 -0.14
C HIS A 303 -3.97 16.69 0.53
N ILE A 304 -5.17 16.24 0.14
CA ILE A 304 -6.45 16.69 0.71
C ILE A 304 -6.44 16.44 2.22
N PRO A 305 -6.67 17.48 3.04
CA PRO A 305 -6.48 17.39 4.49
C PRO A 305 -7.27 16.27 5.17
N ALA A 306 -8.54 16.07 4.77
CA ALA A 306 -9.36 15.00 5.34
C ALA A 306 -10.41 14.50 4.34
N LEU A 307 -10.63 13.19 4.35
CA LEU A 307 -11.70 12.53 3.59
C LEU A 307 -12.84 12.12 4.53
N PRO A 308 -14.11 12.38 4.17
CA PRO A 308 -15.24 12.00 5.00
C PRO A 308 -15.58 10.52 4.85
N LEU A 309 -15.86 9.86 5.99
CA LEU A 309 -16.55 8.57 6.09
C LEU A 309 -17.96 8.83 6.62
N ASP A 310 -18.92 8.89 5.73
CA ASP A 310 -20.35 9.01 6.00
C ASP A 310 -21.03 7.62 6.07
N ARG A 311 -22.33 7.56 6.27
CA ARG A 311 -23.11 6.32 6.22
C ARG A 311 -22.51 5.18 7.06
N ARG A 312 -21.95 5.51 8.23
CA ARG A 312 -21.23 4.56 9.12
C ARG A 312 -20.05 3.84 8.43
N GLY A 313 -19.41 4.48 7.47
CA GLY A 313 -18.28 3.93 6.71
C GLY A 313 -17.02 3.62 7.52
N TRP A 314 -17.03 3.88 8.83
CA TRP A 314 -15.98 3.47 9.77
C TRP A 314 -16.22 2.09 10.40
N ILE A 315 -17.30 1.39 10.04
CA ILE A 315 -17.47 -0.02 10.36
C ILE A 315 -16.64 -0.82 9.35
N PHE A 316 -15.48 -1.24 9.79
CA PHE A 316 -14.60 -2.07 8.98
C PHE A 316 -15.15 -3.48 8.92
N THR A 317 -15.29 -4.02 7.72
CA THR A 317 -15.76 -5.38 7.51
C THR A 317 -14.71 -6.23 6.79
N GLU A 318 -14.61 -7.48 7.16
CA GLU A 318 -13.74 -8.46 6.53
C GLU A 318 -14.56 -9.70 6.17
N PRO A 319 -14.55 -10.16 4.90
CA PRO A 319 -13.66 -9.76 3.80
C PRO A 319 -14.07 -8.45 3.10
N ASN A 320 -13.09 -7.78 2.47
CA ASN A 320 -13.31 -6.61 1.64
C ASN A 320 -14.12 -6.98 0.37
N PRO A 321 -15.19 -6.23 0.02
CA PRO A 321 -16.03 -6.54 -1.14
C PRO A 321 -15.29 -6.46 -2.49
N TYR A 322 -14.15 -5.79 -2.54
CA TYR A 322 -13.37 -5.60 -3.76
C TYR A 322 -12.11 -6.48 -3.83
N ASN A 323 -11.96 -7.43 -2.92
CA ASN A 323 -10.85 -8.38 -2.95
C ASN A 323 -10.75 -9.10 -4.30
N PRO A 324 -9.53 -9.33 -4.81
CA PRO A 324 -9.34 -10.13 -6.03
C PRO A 324 -9.77 -11.60 -5.82
N PRO A 325 -9.99 -12.36 -6.91
CA PRO A 325 -10.47 -13.75 -6.83
C PRO A 325 -9.61 -14.72 -6.02
N THR A 326 -8.34 -14.38 -5.83
CA THR A 326 -7.38 -15.18 -5.07
C THR A 326 -7.38 -14.84 -3.57
N ASN A 327 -8.31 -14.02 -3.12
CA ASN A 327 -8.51 -13.66 -1.71
C ASN A 327 -9.97 -13.93 -1.32
N LEU A 328 -10.20 -14.13 -0.03
CA LEU A 328 -11.53 -14.31 0.53
C LEU A 328 -12.45 -13.13 0.15
N ARG A 329 -13.67 -13.45 -0.27
CA ARG A 329 -14.69 -12.49 -0.73
C ARG A 329 -15.96 -12.59 0.09
N PRO A 330 -16.80 -11.55 0.12
CA PRO A 330 -18.15 -11.66 0.68
C PRO A 330 -18.92 -12.83 0.08
N GLY A 331 -19.51 -13.63 0.95
CA GLY A 331 -20.23 -14.85 0.58
C GLY A 331 -19.39 -16.14 0.67
N ASP A 332 -18.06 -16.04 0.70
CA ASP A 332 -17.18 -17.20 0.88
C ASP A 332 -17.12 -17.62 2.38
N ALA A 333 -17.38 -16.67 3.28
CA ALA A 333 -17.41 -16.86 4.73
C ALA A 333 -18.34 -15.81 5.37
N PRO A 334 -18.74 -15.99 6.65
CA PRO A 334 -19.35 -14.93 7.44
C PRO A 334 -18.47 -13.67 7.48
N GLU A 335 -19.08 -12.53 7.84
CA GLU A 335 -18.39 -11.26 7.93
C GLU A 335 -17.94 -10.97 9.37
N VAL A 336 -16.70 -10.52 9.54
CA VAL A 336 -16.21 -9.91 10.78
C VAL A 336 -16.36 -8.40 10.66
N ALA A 337 -17.12 -7.77 11.54
CA ALA A 337 -17.34 -6.33 11.55
C ALA A 337 -16.72 -5.69 12.79
N VAL A 338 -15.99 -4.59 12.60
CA VAL A 338 -15.34 -3.85 13.69
C VAL A 338 -15.65 -2.35 13.57
N ASP A 339 -16.26 -1.78 14.60
CA ASP A 339 -16.42 -0.34 14.71
C ASP A 339 -15.07 0.30 15.04
N LEU A 340 -14.41 0.91 14.06
CA LEU A 340 -13.09 1.55 14.22
C LEU A 340 -13.13 2.72 15.23
N SER A 341 -14.29 3.32 15.53
CA SER A 341 -14.46 4.36 16.53
C SER A 341 -14.64 3.82 17.95
N GLY A 342 -14.69 2.50 18.09
CA GLY A 342 -15.02 1.79 19.32
C GLY A 342 -14.06 2.06 20.48
N LYS A 343 -14.60 2.25 21.68
CA LYS A 343 -13.82 2.58 22.89
C LYS A 343 -12.89 1.46 23.35
N ASN A 344 -13.18 0.22 22.96
CA ASN A 344 -12.45 -0.98 23.39
C ASN A 344 -11.29 -1.32 22.44
N LEU A 345 -11.01 -0.47 21.47
CA LEU A 345 -9.91 -0.66 20.53
C LEU A 345 -8.67 0.14 20.96
N PRO A 346 -7.48 -0.21 20.44
CA PRO A 346 -6.27 0.58 20.67
C PRO A 346 -6.44 2.04 20.20
N GLY A 347 -6.01 3.03 20.97
CA GLY A 347 -6.16 4.47 20.63
C GLY A 347 -4.83 5.18 20.47
N PRO A 348 -4.81 6.34 19.82
CA PRO A 348 -5.93 7.24 19.46
C PRO A 348 -6.82 6.74 18.32
N ARG A 349 -8.08 7.27 18.28
CA ARG A 349 -9.11 6.91 17.31
C ARG A 349 -9.90 8.12 16.84
N LEU A 350 -10.40 8.03 15.61
CA LEU A 350 -11.33 9.01 15.08
C LEU A 350 -12.74 8.71 15.61
N LYS A 351 -13.54 9.76 15.76
CA LYS A 351 -14.92 9.66 16.23
C LYS A 351 -15.85 10.38 15.25
N PRO A 352 -17.09 9.90 15.10
CA PRO A 352 -18.09 10.63 14.35
C PRO A 352 -18.32 12.03 14.96
N ASP A 353 -18.50 13.02 14.08
CA ASP A 353 -18.97 14.36 14.46
C ASP A 353 -20.50 14.37 14.73
N SER A 354 -21.06 15.55 14.98
CA SER A 354 -22.50 15.73 15.23
C SER A 354 -23.39 15.34 14.04
N ASN A 355 -22.82 15.26 12.84
CA ASN A 355 -23.52 14.87 11.61
C ASN A 355 -23.36 13.38 11.30
N GLY A 356 -22.69 12.62 12.18
CA GLY A 356 -22.43 11.19 11.97
C GLY A 356 -21.38 10.95 10.86
N VAL A 357 -20.40 11.83 10.72
CA VAL A 357 -19.28 11.70 9.77
C VAL A 357 -17.97 11.54 10.54
N VAL A 358 -17.17 10.57 10.17
CA VAL A 358 -15.77 10.47 10.63
C VAL A 358 -14.88 11.10 9.57
N TRP A 359 -14.19 12.17 9.94
CA TRP A 359 -13.21 12.81 9.09
C TRP A 359 -11.85 12.14 9.26
N VAL A 360 -11.28 11.63 8.18
CA VAL A 360 -9.99 10.93 8.15
C VAL A 360 -8.90 11.92 7.74
N PRO A 361 -8.09 12.47 8.68
CA PRO A 361 -7.16 13.56 8.40
C PRO A 361 -5.84 13.04 7.85
N ALA A 362 -5.91 12.27 6.76
CA ALA A 362 -4.76 11.56 6.23
C ALA A 362 -3.91 12.37 5.25
N PHE A 363 -4.39 13.53 4.78
CA PHE A 363 -3.74 14.34 3.76
C PHE A 363 -3.41 13.54 2.50
N THR A 364 -4.45 13.00 1.88
CA THR A 364 -4.36 12.21 0.63
C THR A 364 -5.69 12.28 -0.13
N ASP A 365 -5.62 12.21 -1.45
CA ASP A 365 -6.78 12.03 -2.33
C ASP A 365 -6.97 10.56 -2.77
N LEU A 366 -6.06 9.68 -2.40
CA LEU A 366 -6.01 8.26 -2.80
C LEU A 366 -5.90 8.05 -4.32
N LYS A 367 -5.36 9.03 -5.05
CA LYS A 367 -5.12 8.95 -6.50
C LYS A 367 -3.66 8.67 -6.81
N LEU A 368 -3.43 8.18 -8.02
CA LEU A 368 -2.10 8.11 -8.63
C LEU A 368 -1.81 9.41 -9.37
N HIS A 369 -0.62 9.96 -9.14
CA HIS A 369 -0.10 11.14 -9.82
C HIS A 369 1.29 10.87 -10.38
N ASN A 370 1.58 11.42 -11.56
CA ASN A 370 2.95 11.47 -12.05
C ASN A 370 3.68 12.59 -11.30
N ILE A 371 4.64 12.20 -10.47
CA ILE A 371 5.46 13.12 -9.67
C ILE A 371 6.93 13.13 -10.10
N THR A 372 7.22 12.69 -11.32
CA THR A 372 8.57 12.62 -11.88
C THR A 372 8.72 13.56 -13.08
N SER A 373 9.95 13.94 -13.39
CA SER A 373 10.28 14.79 -14.54
C SER A 373 10.33 14.02 -15.87
N GLY A 374 10.06 12.72 -15.85
CA GLY A 374 10.08 11.85 -17.03
C GLY A 374 10.94 10.61 -16.86
N PRO A 375 11.15 9.81 -17.92
CA PRO A 375 11.81 8.49 -17.83
C PRO A 375 13.26 8.52 -17.31
N GLY A 376 13.94 9.64 -17.38
CA GLY A 376 15.30 9.81 -16.85
C GLY A 376 15.37 10.33 -15.42
N ASP A 377 14.23 10.54 -14.76
CA ASP A 377 14.18 10.96 -13.36
C ASP A 377 14.67 9.83 -12.44
N PRO A 378 15.61 10.10 -11.52
CA PRO A 378 16.09 9.07 -10.59
C PRO A 378 15.00 8.55 -9.63
N ASN A 379 13.87 9.25 -9.54
CA ASN A 379 12.75 8.86 -8.68
C ASN A 379 11.73 7.95 -9.39
N VAL A 380 11.91 7.58 -10.67
CA VAL A 380 11.06 6.55 -11.30
C VAL A 380 11.40 5.17 -10.73
N GLU A 381 10.41 4.31 -10.65
CA GLU A 381 10.68 2.90 -10.38
C GLU A 381 11.17 2.21 -11.66
N PRO A 382 12.17 1.32 -11.55
CA PRO A 382 12.78 0.70 -12.73
C PRO A 382 11.83 -0.23 -13.50
N LEU A 383 10.76 -0.67 -12.85
CA LEU A 383 9.76 -1.56 -13.41
C LEU A 383 8.34 -1.06 -13.11
N ASP A 384 7.46 -1.12 -14.10
CA ASP A 384 6.03 -0.93 -13.86
C ASP A 384 5.39 -2.25 -13.43
N MET A 385 5.25 -2.40 -12.12
CA MET A 385 4.68 -3.60 -11.51
C MET A 385 3.17 -3.75 -11.73
N GLN A 386 2.51 -2.80 -12.39
CA GLN A 386 1.10 -2.90 -12.78
C GLN A 386 0.94 -3.62 -14.13
N GLU A 387 2.00 -3.70 -14.89
CA GLU A 387 2.04 -4.37 -16.18
C GLU A 387 2.38 -5.85 -16.06
N GLU A 388 2.07 -6.61 -17.09
CA GLU A 388 2.36 -8.05 -17.13
C GLU A 388 3.87 -8.28 -17.09
N PRO A 389 4.38 -9.12 -16.18
CA PRO A 389 5.81 -9.42 -16.10
C PRO A 389 6.39 -9.88 -17.44
N GLY A 390 7.48 -9.25 -17.87
CA GLY A 390 8.14 -9.52 -19.15
C GLY A 390 7.57 -8.74 -20.34
N SER A 391 6.46 -8.04 -20.20
CA SER A 391 5.93 -7.17 -21.27
C SER A 391 6.78 -5.91 -21.47
N THR A 392 6.61 -5.25 -22.60
CA THR A 392 7.25 -3.94 -22.87
C THR A 392 6.84 -2.90 -21.82
N GLY A 393 5.58 -2.89 -21.41
CA GLY A 393 5.05 -1.99 -20.39
C GLY A 393 5.72 -2.20 -19.03
N PHE A 394 5.98 -3.45 -18.65
CA PHE A 394 6.66 -3.79 -17.41
C PHE A 394 8.07 -3.15 -17.31
N TYR A 395 8.77 -3.02 -18.43
CA TYR A 395 10.10 -2.37 -18.50
C TYR A 395 10.04 -0.87 -18.78
N ALA A 396 8.84 -0.31 -18.91
CA ALA A 396 8.68 1.11 -19.26
C ALA A 396 8.92 2.07 -18.09
N THR A 397 9.22 1.58 -16.92
CA THR A 397 9.35 2.33 -15.66
C THR A 397 8.00 2.84 -15.13
N ASN A 398 7.86 2.95 -13.81
CA ASN A 398 6.68 3.57 -13.20
C ASN A 398 7.01 4.99 -12.71
N ALA A 399 6.25 5.96 -13.22
CA ALA A 399 6.33 7.37 -12.84
C ALA A 399 5.13 7.84 -11.99
N LYS A 400 4.09 6.99 -11.83
CA LYS A 400 2.86 7.34 -11.13
C LYS A 400 2.81 6.72 -9.75
N PHE A 401 2.62 7.55 -8.76
CA PHE A 401 2.61 7.15 -7.36
C PHE A 401 1.32 7.58 -6.67
N LEU A 402 0.86 6.72 -5.76
CA LEU A 402 -0.26 7.02 -4.89
C LEU A 402 0.10 8.21 -3.99
N THR A 403 -0.79 9.22 -3.92
CA THR A 403 -0.60 10.34 -2.98
C THR A 403 -0.37 9.81 -1.58
N ARG A 404 0.88 9.96 -1.12
CA ARG A 404 1.28 9.51 0.21
C ARG A 404 0.47 10.24 1.27
N ARG A 405 -0.16 9.49 2.17
CA ARG A 405 -0.74 10.09 3.37
C ARG A 405 0.34 10.79 4.19
N LEU A 406 0.08 12.03 4.62
CA LEU A 406 1.05 12.79 5.42
C LEU A 406 0.83 12.65 6.92
N TRP A 407 -0.31 12.09 7.38
CA TRP A 407 -0.45 11.84 8.80
C TRP A 407 0.64 10.89 9.31
N GLY A 408 1.38 11.31 10.35
CA GLY A 408 2.54 10.58 10.85
C GLY A 408 3.87 10.97 10.19
N VAL A 409 3.87 11.82 9.14
CA VAL A 409 5.09 12.19 8.42
C VAL A 409 6.13 12.88 9.31
N GLY A 410 5.68 13.53 10.39
CA GLY A 410 6.54 14.30 11.28
C GLY A 410 7.63 13.50 11.98
N ASN A 411 7.44 12.20 12.14
CA ASN A 411 8.38 11.34 12.86
C ASN A 411 8.55 9.93 12.23
N THR A 412 8.32 9.81 10.93
CA THR A 412 8.51 8.56 10.19
C THR A 412 9.45 8.73 8.98
N PRO A 413 10.70 9.20 9.19
CA PRO A 413 11.71 9.15 8.14
C PRO A 413 12.09 7.68 7.86
N PRO A 414 12.74 7.37 6.71
CA PRO A 414 13.08 8.28 5.61
C PRO A 414 11.86 8.59 4.72
N TYR A 415 12.04 9.52 3.77
CA TYR A 415 10.92 10.10 3.00
C TYR A 415 10.94 9.68 1.53
N PHE A 416 9.84 9.98 0.84
CA PHE A 416 9.52 9.58 -0.53
C PHE A 416 9.21 8.08 -0.65
N HIS A 417 8.80 7.62 -1.85
CA HIS A 417 8.40 6.20 -2.02
C HIS A 417 9.58 5.23 -1.89
N HIS A 418 10.78 5.64 -2.29
CA HIS A 418 11.99 4.83 -2.18
C HIS A 418 12.73 5.00 -0.84
N GLY A 419 12.36 5.99 -0.02
CA GLY A 419 12.99 6.23 1.28
C GLY A 419 14.43 6.76 1.21
N GLN A 420 14.86 7.35 0.10
CA GLN A 420 16.25 7.82 -0.05
C GLN A 420 16.47 9.24 0.45
N PHE A 421 15.41 9.97 0.82
CA PHE A 421 15.53 11.31 1.36
C PHE A 421 15.47 11.29 2.88
N THR A 422 16.44 11.93 3.51
CA THR A 422 16.55 12.01 4.98
C THR A 422 15.79 13.20 5.55
N THR A 423 15.44 14.18 4.72
CA THR A 423 14.68 15.36 5.11
C THR A 423 13.40 15.53 4.32
N MET A 424 12.36 16.09 4.96
CA MET A 424 11.12 16.44 4.27
C MET A 424 11.36 17.47 3.15
N ARG A 425 12.34 18.36 3.32
CA ARG A 425 12.69 19.37 2.32
C ARG A 425 13.15 18.73 1.03
N GLU A 426 14.05 17.74 1.09
CA GLU A 426 14.50 16.99 -0.08
C GLU A 426 13.34 16.31 -0.78
N ALA A 427 12.46 15.65 -0.01
CA ALA A 427 11.26 15.01 -0.54
C ALA A 427 10.32 16.01 -1.25
N ILE A 428 10.10 17.20 -0.68
CA ILE A 428 9.29 18.25 -1.33
C ILE A 428 9.95 18.72 -2.63
N LEU A 429 11.26 18.92 -2.64
CA LEU A 429 12.00 19.40 -3.81
C LEU A 429 12.10 18.33 -4.92
N ALA A 430 11.90 17.06 -4.59
CA ALA A 430 11.88 15.96 -5.55
C ALA A 430 10.52 15.77 -6.26
N HIS A 431 9.48 16.51 -5.85
CA HIS A 431 8.19 16.47 -6.53
C HIS A 431 8.28 17.19 -7.88
N CYS A 432 8.07 16.45 -8.97
CA CYS A 432 8.03 16.96 -10.35
C CYS A 432 6.67 16.65 -11.01
N GLY A 433 6.60 16.76 -12.33
CA GLY A 433 5.41 16.42 -13.11
C GLY A 433 4.16 17.20 -12.68
N GLU A 434 3.11 16.52 -12.25
CA GLU A 434 1.85 17.15 -11.81
C GLU A 434 2.04 18.06 -10.58
N ALA A 435 3.10 17.87 -9.81
CA ALA A 435 3.40 18.67 -8.61
C ALA A 435 4.38 19.84 -8.85
N ASP A 436 4.89 20.02 -10.07
CA ASP A 436 5.89 21.04 -10.41
C ASP A 436 5.50 22.44 -9.96
N GLU A 437 4.25 22.84 -10.18
CA GLU A 437 3.79 24.18 -9.82
C GLU A 437 3.91 24.43 -8.29
N SER A 438 3.50 23.47 -7.48
CA SER A 438 3.57 23.55 -6.02
C SER A 438 5.02 23.53 -5.53
N ARG A 439 5.87 22.69 -6.11
CA ARG A 439 7.31 22.63 -5.82
C ARG A 439 7.99 23.95 -6.13
N LEU A 440 7.76 24.52 -7.32
CA LEU A 440 8.35 25.80 -7.72
C LEU A 440 7.88 26.96 -6.83
N LYS A 441 6.61 26.95 -6.39
CA LYS A 441 6.12 27.92 -5.41
C LYS A 441 6.84 27.76 -4.06
N PHE A 442 7.04 26.51 -3.59
CA PHE A 442 7.81 26.23 -2.38
C PHE A 442 9.25 26.75 -2.46
N GLU A 443 9.94 26.52 -3.58
CA GLU A 443 11.31 27.01 -3.80
C GLU A 443 11.42 28.53 -3.70
N ARG A 444 10.41 29.25 -4.20
CA ARG A 444 10.36 30.72 -4.19
C ARG A 444 9.99 31.34 -2.86
N LEU A 445 9.54 30.56 -1.88
CA LEU A 445 9.26 31.05 -0.54
C LEU A 445 10.54 31.61 0.12
N SER A 446 10.35 32.55 1.07
CA SER A 446 11.42 32.94 1.98
C SER A 446 11.92 31.73 2.79
N ALA A 447 13.08 31.85 3.43
CA ALA A 447 13.58 30.82 4.33
C ALA A 447 12.55 30.50 5.41
N TYR A 448 11.97 31.53 6.05
CA TYR A 448 10.90 31.35 7.05
C TYR A 448 9.68 30.62 6.48
N GLY A 449 9.24 30.96 5.25
CA GLY A 449 8.10 30.30 4.63
C GLY A 449 8.34 28.81 4.38
N ARG A 450 9.53 28.45 3.88
CA ARG A 450 9.91 27.04 3.69
C ARG A 450 9.99 26.28 5.02
N ASP A 451 10.63 26.90 6.03
CA ASP A 451 10.77 26.30 7.36
C ASP A 451 9.42 26.14 8.05
N SER A 452 8.52 27.10 7.88
CA SER A 452 7.16 27.04 8.42
C SER A 452 6.37 25.85 7.86
N VAL A 453 6.46 25.55 6.55
CA VAL A 453 5.84 24.35 5.97
C VAL A 453 6.39 23.09 6.64
N ILE A 454 7.69 23.02 6.88
CA ILE A 454 8.31 21.88 7.57
C ILE A 454 7.81 21.79 9.03
N GLU A 455 7.72 22.92 9.76
CA GLU A 455 7.18 22.93 11.13
C GLU A 455 5.74 22.46 11.18
N PHE A 456 4.90 22.81 10.19
CA PHE A 456 3.56 22.24 10.06
C PHE A 456 3.60 20.71 9.87
N LEU A 457 4.37 20.20 8.91
CA LEU A 457 4.46 18.76 8.66
C LEU A 457 4.96 17.98 9.87
N LYS A 458 5.86 18.55 10.66
CA LYS A 458 6.35 17.98 11.91
C LYS A 458 5.28 17.79 12.98
N THR A 459 4.17 18.54 12.91
CA THR A 459 3.03 18.36 13.83
C THR A 459 2.28 17.04 13.60
N LEU A 460 2.37 16.45 12.41
CA LEU A 460 1.65 15.25 12.01
C LEU A 460 2.44 14.01 12.44
N GLN A 461 2.12 13.43 13.59
CA GLN A 461 2.96 12.43 14.25
C GLN A 461 2.23 11.12 14.56
N VAL A 462 2.97 10.01 14.48
CA VAL A 462 2.61 8.77 15.14
C VAL A 462 3.07 8.86 16.59
N LEU A 463 2.17 8.61 17.54
CA LEU A 463 2.56 8.62 18.96
C LEU A 463 3.55 7.48 19.24
N PRO A 464 4.57 7.70 20.11
CA PRO A 464 5.57 6.67 20.40
C PRO A 464 5.01 5.48 21.18
N ARG A 465 3.81 5.62 21.72
CA ARG A 465 3.05 4.58 22.45
C ARG A 465 1.59 4.76 22.15
N TYR A 466 0.85 3.65 22.15
CA TYR A 466 -0.60 3.69 22.06
C TYR A 466 -1.22 2.99 23.25
N SER A 467 -2.47 3.35 23.56
CA SER A 467 -3.21 2.75 24.66
C SER A 467 -4.11 1.62 24.14
N ILE A 468 -4.05 0.49 24.81
CA ILE A 468 -5.11 -0.52 24.77
C ILE A 468 -5.92 -0.32 26.06
N PRO A 469 -7.25 -0.43 26.05
CA PRO A 469 -8.04 -0.37 27.28
C PRO A 469 -7.48 -1.31 28.35
N GLY A 470 -7.06 -0.73 29.48
CA GLY A 470 -6.42 -1.46 30.58
C GLY A 470 -4.91 -1.74 30.47
N LYS A 471 -4.24 -1.34 29.38
CA LYS A 471 -2.78 -1.51 29.21
C LYS A 471 -2.17 -0.35 28.43
N THR A 472 -0.95 0.06 28.78
CA THR A 472 -0.11 0.92 27.94
C THR A 472 0.89 0.04 27.20
N VAL A 473 0.90 0.10 25.88
CA VAL A 473 1.84 -0.66 25.04
C VAL A 473 3.04 0.24 24.73
N ARG A 474 4.23 -0.29 24.97
CA ARG A 474 5.52 0.36 24.68
C ARG A 474 6.03 -0.06 23.30
#